data_22a5562c21d3c3d1c1596f85ad0f6079
#
_entry.id   22a5562c21d3c3d1c1596f85ad0f6079
#
_cell.length_a   1.000
_cell.length_b   1.000
_cell.length_c   1.000
_cell.angle_alpha   90.00
_cell.angle_beta   90.00
_cell.angle_gamma   90.00
#
_symmetry.space_group_name_H-M   'P 1'
#
loop_
_entity.id
_entity.type
_entity.pdbx_description
1 polymer ?
#
loop_
_entity_poly.entity_id
_entity_poly.type
_entity_poly.pdbx_seq_one_letter_code
_entity_poly.pdbx_strand_id
1 'polypeptide(L)'
;MHIKDMSNLNGYTGGIFGLIGSAGPVAKVVVLILLVFSIVSWTIIFLKLRQFGKTEKEGERFIAAVKDADSFKKLISTYRESPDNAFYRLVLSSYKEIASRQKENPGLKPETVGVVENTLRIVVSEESEKLERRLSFLATTANTAPFIGLFGTVWGIMDSFREIGVRGTTSLAVVAPGISEALIATALGLATAIPAVLAYNYFLGRLKRINSKMDNASMYVLNILEK
;
A
#
# COMPACT_ATOMS: atom_id res chain seq x y z
N MET A 1 -43.00 2.23 45.86
CA MET A 1 -41.58 2.12 45.55
C MET A 1 -41.38 2.53 44.09
N HIS A 2 -40.71 3.66 43.89
CA HIS A 2 -40.80 4.53 42.70
C HIS A 2 -40.15 3.95 41.43
N ILE A 3 -40.94 3.78 40.39
CA ILE A 3 -40.48 3.65 38.98
C ILE A 3 -40.32 5.10 38.46
N LYS A 4 -39.22 5.77 38.80
CA LYS A 4 -38.97 7.15 38.33
C LYS A 4 -37.51 7.48 38.04
N ASP A 5 -36.71 6.47 37.74
CA ASP A 5 -35.28 6.71 37.43
C ASP A 5 -34.79 6.11 36.11
N MET A 6 -35.70 5.83 35.17
CA MET A 6 -35.27 5.37 33.83
C MET A 6 -35.16 6.49 32.79
N SER A 7 -35.43 7.76 33.17
CA SER A 7 -35.33 8.90 32.22
C SER A 7 -33.95 9.54 32.16
N ASN A 8 -32.99 9.15 32.97
CA ASN A 8 -31.63 9.73 33.01
C ASN A 8 -30.57 8.94 32.22
N LEU A 9 -30.95 7.89 31.48
CA LEU A 9 -30.03 7.16 30.59
C LEU A 9 -29.86 7.81 29.21
N ASN A 10 -30.60 8.89 28.91
CA ASN A 10 -30.49 9.63 27.65
C ASN A 10 -29.25 10.56 27.56
N GLY A 11 -28.40 10.60 28.57
CA GLY A 11 -27.16 11.39 28.55
C GLY A 11 -26.01 10.79 27.73
N TYR A 12 -26.12 9.52 27.31
CA TYR A 12 -25.07 8.83 26.54
C TYR A 12 -25.41 8.58 25.06
N THR A 13 -26.38 9.30 24.50
CA THR A 13 -26.76 9.15 23.08
C THR A 13 -25.83 9.86 22.09
N GLY A 14 -24.76 10.46 22.56
CA GLY A 14 -23.73 11.02 21.71
C GLY A 14 -22.52 10.11 21.55
N GLY A 15 -22.68 8.89 21.03
CA GLY A 15 -21.54 7.97 20.77
C GLY A 15 -20.23 8.68 20.36
N ILE A 16 -19.27 8.01 19.83
CA ILE A 16 -17.96 8.56 19.39
C ILE A 16 -18.12 9.90 18.64
N PHE A 17 -19.18 10.08 17.87
CA PHE A 17 -19.49 11.33 17.15
C PHE A 17 -19.83 12.52 18.09
N GLY A 18 -20.50 12.27 19.18
CA GLY A 18 -20.81 13.32 20.19
C GLY A 18 -19.54 13.79 20.90
N LEU A 19 -18.64 12.85 21.24
CA LEU A 19 -17.36 13.15 21.87
C LEU A 19 -16.42 13.92 20.90
N ILE A 20 -16.42 13.59 19.61
CA ILE A 20 -15.66 14.35 18.60
C ILE A 20 -16.25 15.75 18.42
N GLY A 21 -17.58 15.89 18.55
CA GLY A 21 -18.27 17.19 18.44
C GLY A 21 -17.85 18.18 19.52
N SER A 22 -17.67 17.74 20.77
CA SER A 22 -17.26 18.55 21.91
C SER A 22 -15.74 18.78 21.99
N ALA A 23 -14.95 17.99 21.23
CA ALA A 23 -13.48 18.04 21.24
C ALA A 23 -12.92 19.42 20.88
N GLY A 24 -11.79 19.76 21.48
CA GLY A 24 -11.06 20.99 21.17
C GLY A 24 -10.57 21.03 19.70
N PRO A 25 -10.23 22.21 19.19
CA PRO A 25 -9.88 22.39 17.77
C PRO A 25 -8.69 21.53 17.33
N VAL A 26 -7.70 21.35 18.19
CA VAL A 26 -6.51 20.53 17.89
C VAL A 26 -6.87 19.05 17.80
N ALA A 27 -7.71 18.54 18.70
CA ALA A 27 -8.18 17.16 18.66
C ALA A 27 -8.97 16.87 17.37
N LYS A 28 -9.81 17.81 16.90
CA LYS A 28 -10.53 17.72 15.63
C LYS A 28 -9.58 17.64 14.43
N VAL A 29 -8.52 18.44 14.42
CA VAL A 29 -7.50 18.41 13.36
C VAL A 29 -6.77 17.07 13.35
N VAL A 30 -6.37 16.55 14.50
CA VAL A 30 -5.72 15.24 14.66
C VAL A 30 -6.60 14.13 14.10
N VAL A 31 -7.87 14.09 14.53
CA VAL A 31 -8.84 13.09 14.04
C VAL A 31 -9.05 13.19 12.53
N LEU A 32 -9.15 14.40 11.98
CA LEU A 32 -9.29 14.62 10.54
C LEU A 32 -8.07 14.08 9.75
N ILE A 33 -6.85 14.37 10.23
CA ILE A 33 -5.62 13.85 9.59
C ILE A 33 -5.63 12.32 9.61
N LEU A 34 -5.94 11.69 10.75
CA LEU A 34 -5.99 10.25 10.88
C LEU A 34 -7.06 9.62 9.99
N LEU A 35 -8.22 10.28 9.84
CA LEU A 35 -9.29 9.85 8.96
C LEU A 35 -8.84 9.87 7.49
N VAL A 36 -8.18 10.94 7.05
CA VAL A 36 -7.62 11.05 5.69
C VAL A 36 -6.59 9.95 5.46
N PHE A 37 -5.67 9.74 6.39
CA PHE A 37 -4.67 8.67 6.31
C PHE A 37 -5.31 7.28 6.21
N SER A 38 -6.37 7.04 6.99
CA SER A 38 -7.12 5.80 6.96
C SER A 38 -7.79 5.56 5.60
N ILE A 39 -8.52 6.56 5.07
CA ILE A 39 -9.21 6.45 3.77
C ILE A 39 -8.22 6.19 2.64
N VAL A 40 -7.12 6.96 2.60
CA VAL A 40 -6.07 6.78 1.58
C VAL A 40 -5.42 5.41 1.70
N SER A 41 -5.10 4.95 2.92
CA SER A 41 -4.51 3.63 3.16
C SER A 41 -5.42 2.50 2.67
N TRP A 42 -6.70 2.51 3.02
CA TRP A 42 -7.65 1.51 2.54
C TRP A 42 -7.81 1.54 1.02
N THR A 43 -7.84 2.73 0.41
CA THR A 43 -7.86 2.87 -1.05
C THR A 43 -6.65 2.20 -1.69
N ILE A 44 -5.44 2.46 -1.16
CA ILE A 44 -4.22 1.84 -1.66
C ILE A 44 -4.26 0.32 -1.47
N ILE A 45 -4.70 -0.17 -0.32
CA ILE A 45 -4.81 -1.60 -0.01
C ILE A 45 -5.69 -2.29 -1.06
N PHE A 46 -6.90 -1.79 -1.33
CA PHE A 46 -7.81 -2.41 -2.29
C PHE A 46 -7.27 -2.38 -3.73
N LEU A 47 -6.68 -1.25 -4.15
CA LEU A 47 -6.06 -1.14 -5.47
C LEU A 47 -4.89 -2.12 -5.63
N LYS A 48 -4.04 -2.22 -4.60
CA LYS A 48 -2.88 -3.11 -4.61
C LYS A 48 -3.27 -4.59 -4.54
N LEU A 49 -4.28 -4.96 -3.78
CA LEU A 49 -4.78 -6.34 -3.78
C LEU A 49 -5.17 -6.80 -5.19
N ARG A 50 -5.89 -5.95 -5.94
CA ARG A 50 -6.28 -6.24 -7.32
C ARG A 50 -5.07 -6.27 -8.25
N GLN A 51 -4.17 -5.28 -8.16
CA GLN A 51 -2.99 -5.18 -9.01
C GLN A 51 -2.07 -6.39 -8.85
N PHE A 52 -1.68 -6.72 -7.62
CA PHE A 52 -0.80 -7.86 -7.33
C PHE A 52 -1.45 -9.20 -7.71
N GLY A 53 -2.76 -9.36 -7.45
CA GLY A 53 -3.50 -10.55 -7.84
C GLY A 53 -3.53 -10.76 -9.36
N LYS A 54 -3.67 -9.67 -10.14
CA LYS A 54 -3.61 -9.71 -11.60
C LYS A 54 -2.21 -10.13 -12.06
N THR A 55 -1.17 -9.43 -11.59
CA THR A 55 0.22 -9.67 -12.01
C THR A 55 0.71 -11.08 -11.67
N GLU A 56 0.34 -11.62 -10.50
CA GLU A 56 0.70 -13.02 -10.15
C GLU A 56 0.09 -14.05 -11.09
N LYS A 57 -1.20 -13.92 -11.40
CA LYS A 57 -1.88 -14.81 -12.36
C LYS A 57 -1.29 -14.71 -13.76
N GLU A 58 -0.93 -13.50 -14.18
CA GLU A 58 -0.26 -13.26 -15.46
C GLU A 58 1.10 -13.94 -15.51
N GLY A 59 1.89 -13.85 -14.42
CA GLY A 59 3.18 -14.54 -14.30
C GLY A 59 3.06 -16.05 -14.37
N GLU A 60 2.07 -16.65 -13.70
CA GLU A 60 1.83 -18.11 -13.77
C GLU A 60 1.48 -18.57 -15.17
N ARG A 61 0.58 -17.85 -15.85
CA ARG A 61 0.21 -18.13 -17.25
C ARG A 61 1.41 -17.97 -18.18
N PHE A 62 2.24 -16.95 -17.95
CA PHE A 62 3.43 -16.72 -18.75
C PHE A 62 4.44 -17.86 -18.61
N ILE A 63 4.77 -18.26 -17.38
CA ILE A 63 5.73 -19.36 -17.15
C ILE A 63 5.22 -20.68 -17.75
N ALA A 64 3.91 -20.96 -17.67
CA ALA A 64 3.33 -22.12 -18.34
C ALA A 64 3.48 -22.05 -19.86
N ALA A 65 3.16 -20.90 -20.47
CA ALA A 65 3.24 -20.71 -21.92
C ALA A 65 4.69 -20.76 -22.44
N VAL A 66 5.66 -20.27 -21.67
CA VAL A 66 7.08 -20.31 -22.07
C VAL A 66 7.63 -21.73 -22.08
N LYS A 67 7.20 -22.59 -21.14
CA LYS A 67 7.60 -24.00 -21.11
C LYS A 67 7.10 -24.80 -22.33
N ASP A 68 5.95 -24.40 -22.88
CA ASP A 68 5.33 -25.03 -24.05
C ASP A 68 5.69 -24.35 -25.38
N ALA A 69 6.53 -23.32 -25.33
CA ALA A 69 6.86 -22.52 -26.50
C ALA A 69 8.13 -23.00 -27.19
N ASP A 70 7.99 -23.57 -28.38
CA ASP A 70 9.12 -23.94 -29.23
C ASP A 70 9.75 -22.76 -29.97
N SER A 71 9.14 -21.56 -29.91
CA SER A 71 9.58 -20.38 -30.65
C SER A 71 9.19 -19.07 -29.98
N PHE A 72 10.11 -18.12 -30.00
CA PHE A 72 9.92 -16.75 -29.54
C PHE A 72 8.74 -16.02 -30.25
N LYS A 73 8.53 -16.28 -31.53
CA LYS A 73 7.38 -15.78 -32.30
C LYS A 73 6.03 -16.22 -31.73
N LYS A 74 5.93 -17.45 -31.24
CA LYS A 74 4.71 -18.00 -30.63
C LYS A 74 4.38 -17.28 -29.34
N LEU A 75 5.39 -16.95 -28.51
CA LEU A 75 5.21 -16.17 -27.28
C LEU A 75 4.66 -14.77 -27.56
N ILE A 76 5.23 -14.06 -28.55
CA ILE A 76 4.76 -12.72 -28.93
C ILE A 76 3.31 -12.74 -29.39
N SER A 77 2.93 -13.70 -30.26
CA SER A 77 1.56 -13.80 -30.78
C SER A 77 0.54 -14.09 -29.67
N THR A 78 0.90 -14.91 -28.69
CA THR A 78 0.02 -15.32 -27.58
C THR A 78 -0.31 -14.13 -26.64
N TYR A 79 0.63 -13.21 -26.44
CA TYR A 79 0.48 -12.09 -25.50
C TYR A 79 0.21 -10.73 -26.14
N ARG A 80 0.07 -10.67 -27.46
CA ARG A 80 -0.12 -9.41 -28.23
C ARG A 80 -1.33 -8.60 -27.77
N GLU A 81 -2.34 -9.24 -27.22
CA GLU A 81 -3.59 -8.61 -26.77
C GLU A 81 -3.55 -8.07 -25.32
N SER A 82 -2.42 -8.20 -24.63
CA SER A 82 -2.30 -7.78 -23.23
C SER A 82 -1.11 -6.83 -23.00
N PRO A 83 -1.14 -5.61 -23.55
CA PRO A 83 0.00 -4.67 -23.50
C PRO A 83 0.36 -4.21 -22.06
N ASP A 84 -0.58 -4.29 -21.12
CA ASP A 84 -0.39 -3.92 -19.71
C ASP A 84 0.23 -5.04 -18.86
N ASN A 85 0.49 -6.20 -19.44
CA ASN A 85 1.08 -7.34 -18.75
C ASN A 85 2.60 -7.14 -18.61
N ALA A 86 3.12 -7.15 -17.36
CA ALA A 86 4.54 -6.99 -17.06
C ALA A 86 5.41 -8.04 -17.77
N PHE A 87 4.97 -9.29 -17.81
CA PHE A 87 5.69 -10.40 -18.46
C PHE A 87 5.68 -10.29 -19.99
N TYR A 88 4.60 -9.76 -20.56
CA TYR A 88 4.57 -9.45 -22.01
C TYR A 88 5.60 -8.37 -22.36
N ARG A 89 5.77 -7.36 -21.52
CA ARG A 89 6.78 -6.32 -21.75
C ARG A 89 8.19 -6.87 -21.78
N LEU A 90 8.52 -7.87 -20.97
CA LEU A 90 9.81 -8.56 -21.03
C LEU A 90 10.06 -9.14 -22.43
N VAL A 91 9.07 -9.89 -22.97
CA VAL A 91 9.19 -10.49 -24.31
C VAL A 91 9.24 -9.44 -25.39
N LEU A 92 8.37 -8.43 -25.32
CA LEU A 92 8.29 -7.39 -26.33
C LEU A 92 9.57 -6.53 -26.39
N SER A 93 10.14 -6.20 -25.23
CA SER A 93 11.38 -5.42 -25.16
C SER A 93 12.56 -6.20 -25.69
N SER A 94 12.66 -7.48 -25.34
CA SER A 94 13.67 -8.39 -25.93
C SER A 94 13.55 -8.50 -27.43
N TYR A 95 12.32 -8.66 -27.95
CA TYR A 95 12.08 -8.74 -29.39
C TYR A 95 12.48 -7.46 -30.12
N LYS A 96 12.10 -6.31 -29.57
CA LYS A 96 12.46 -5.01 -30.16
C LYS A 96 13.96 -4.81 -30.23
N GLU A 97 14.67 -5.17 -29.16
CA GLU A 97 16.12 -5.06 -29.10
C GLU A 97 16.80 -5.96 -30.13
N ILE A 98 16.34 -7.21 -30.24
CA ILE A 98 16.87 -8.15 -31.25
C ILE A 98 16.57 -7.64 -32.67
N ALA A 99 15.34 -7.22 -32.93
CA ALA A 99 14.94 -6.76 -34.27
C ALA A 99 15.69 -5.49 -34.71
N SER A 100 16.03 -4.59 -33.77
CA SER A 100 16.84 -3.41 -34.07
C SER A 100 18.26 -3.80 -34.48
N ARG A 101 18.89 -4.73 -33.73
CA ARG A 101 20.26 -5.18 -33.99
C ARG A 101 20.41 -6.07 -35.20
N GLN A 102 19.41 -6.91 -35.51
CA GLN A 102 19.41 -7.69 -36.74
C GLN A 102 19.35 -6.83 -38.03
N LYS A 103 18.79 -5.62 -37.93
CA LYS A 103 18.83 -4.65 -39.04
C LYS A 103 20.24 -4.06 -39.23
N GLU A 104 21.01 -3.91 -38.16
CA GLU A 104 22.36 -3.35 -38.21
C GLU A 104 23.41 -4.41 -38.53
N ASN A 105 23.23 -5.66 -38.08
CA ASN A 105 24.15 -6.77 -38.29
C ASN A 105 23.39 -8.10 -38.39
N PRO A 106 23.37 -8.77 -39.58
CA PRO A 106 22.74 -10.07 -39.71
C PRO A 106 23.47 -11.15 -38.94
N GLY A 107 22.83 -11.72 -37.93
CA GLY A 107 23.29 -12.83 -37.11
C GLY A 107 23.23 -12.52 -35.58
N LEU A 108 22.79 -13.51 -34.79
CA LEU A 108 22.84 -13.42 -33.33
C LEU A 108 24.31 -13.59 -32.88
N LYS A 109 24.90 -12.49 -32.40
CA LYS A 109 26.24 -12.50 -31.80
C LYS A 109 26.14 -12.65 -30.27
N PRO A 110 27.13 -13.20 -29.57
CA PRO A 110 27.17 -13.26 -28.10
C PRO A 110 26.96 -11.89 -27.43
N GLU A 111 27.44 -10.81 -28.07
CA GLU A 111 27.23 -9.43 -27.62
C GLU A 111 25.73 -9.03 -27.60
N THR A 112 24.91 -9.58 -28.47
CA THR A 112 23.47 -9.32 -28.54
C THR A 112 22.76 -9.91 -27.32
N VAL A 113 23.15 -11.08 -26.85
CA VAL A 113 22.60 -11.73 -25.66
C VAL A 113 22.82 -10.87 -24.42
N GLY A 114 24.04 -10.35 -24.22
CA GLY A 114 24.33 -9.47 -23.08
C GLY A 114 23.54 -8.18 -23.09
N VAL A 115 23.25 -7.62 -24.26
CA VAL A 115 22.41 -6.42 -24.35
C VAL A 115 20.95 -6.73 -24.07
N VAL A 116 20.42 -7.85 -24.57
CA VAL A 116 19.05 -8.30 -24.24
C VAL A 116 18.93 -8.56 -22.74
N GLU A 117 19.94 -9.17 -22.10
CA GLU A 117 19.95 -9.35 -20.64
C GLU A 117 19.84 -8.03 -19.89
N ASN A 118 20.64 -7.03 -20.28
CA ASN A 118 20.54 -5.69 -19.68
C ASN A 118 19.18 -5.04 -19.89
N THR A 119 18.60 -5.18 -21.09
CA THR A 119 17.25 -4.68 -21.40
C THR A 119 16.21 -5.34 -20.50
N LEU A 120 16.28 -6.65 -20.32
CA LEU A 120 15.39 -7.40 -19.42
C LEU A 120 15.51 -6.93 -17.97
N ARG A 121 16.72 -6.73 -17.46
CA ARG A 121 16.97 -6.20 -16.11
C ARG A 121 16.34 -4.82 -15.91
N ILE A 122 16.45 -3.93 -16.91
CA ILE A 122 15.81 -2.61 -16.87
C ILE A 122 14.30 -2.76 -16.80
N VAL A 123 13.69 -3.60 -17.63
CA VAL A 123 12.24 -3.81 -17.65
C VAL A 123 11.75 -4.41 -16.32
N VAL A 124 12.47 -5.37 -15.74
CA VAL A 124 12.14 -5.93 -14.42
C VAL A 124 12.17 -4.83 -13.36
N SER A 125 13.19 -3.97 -13.36
CA SER A 125 13.30 -2.85 -12.43
C SER A 125 12.13 -1.87 -12.58
N GLU A 126 11.78 -1.49 -13.81
CA GLU A 126 10.65 -0.58 -14.07
C GLU A 126 9.31 -1.16 -13.61
N GLU A 127 9.07 -2.45 -13.86
CA GLU A 127 7.84 -3.11 -13.43
C GLU A 127 7.79 -3.27 -11.90
N SER A 128 8.93 -3.55 -11.27
CA SER A 128 9.07 -3.57 -9.82
C SER A 128 8.73 -2.21 -9.20
N GLU A 129 9.28 -1.13 -9.74
CA GLU A 129 8.99 0.23 -9.29
C GLU A 129 7.50 0.58 -9.41
N LYS A 130 6.84 0.20 -10.52
CA LYS A 130 5.39 0.39 -10.69
C LYS A 130 4.57 -0.36 -9.64
N LEU A 131 4.99 -1.56 -9.27
CA LEU A 131 4.34 -2.35 -8.23
C LEU A 131 4.60 -1.77 -6.84
N GLU A 132 5.80 -1.25 -6.57
CA GLU A 132 6.18 -0.66 -5.30
C GLU A 132 5.55 0.72 -5.07
N ARG A 133 5.28 1.45 -6.14
CA ARG A 133 4.67 2.78 -6.09
C ARG A 133 3.44 2.81 -5.18
N ARG A 134 3.37 3.78 -4.30
CA ARG A 134 2.36 4.00 -3.26
C ARG A 134 2.48 3.08 -2.03
N LEU A 135 3.32 2.05 -2.01
CA LEU A 135 3.55 1.27 -0.79
C LEU A 135 4.25 2.10 0.28
N SER A 136 5.10 3.06 -0.13
CA SER A 136 5.75 4.01 0.77
C SER A 136 4.76 4.82 1.61
N PHE A 137 3.57 5.14 1.08
CA PHE A 137 2.51 5.81 1.85
C PHE A 137 2.01 4.92 3.00
N LEU A 138 1.81 3.61 2.77
CA LEU A 138 1.41 2.67 3.82
C LEU A 138 2.49 2.58 4.90
N ALA A 139 3.77 2.54 4.51
CA ALA A 139 4.90 2.54 5.45
C ALA A 139 4.92 3.83 6.27
N THR A 140 4.73 4.98 5.64
CA THR A 140 4.66 6.28 6.32
C THR A 140 3.49 6.32 7.29
N THR A 141 2.28 5.91 6.87
CA THR A 141 1.09 5.87 7.74
C THR A 141 1.31 4.95 8.93
N ALA A 142 1.87 3.75 8.70
CA ALA A 142 2.17 2.79 9.76
C ALA A 142 3.09 3.38 10.85
N ASN A 143 4.09 4.14 10.43
CA ASN A 143 5.09 4.72 11.34
C ASN A 143 4.62 6.03 11.99
N THR A 144 3.82 6.86 11.31
CA THR A 144 3.49 8.21 11.78
C THR A 144 2.14 8.28 12.49
N ALA A 145 1.13 7.48 12.07
CA ALA A 145 -0.22 7.57 12.63
C ALA A 145 -0.28 7.35 14.16
N PRO A 146 0.48 6.42 14.78
CA PRO A 146 0.52 6.28 16.23
C PRO A 146 1.02 7.53 16.93
N PHE A 147 2.04 8.19 16.37
CA PHE A 147 2.60 9.43 16.94
C PHE A 147 1.64 10.62 16.78
N ILE A 148 0.89 10.68 15.69
CA ILE A 148 -0.16 11.69 15.50
C ILE A 148 -1.26 11.48 16.57
N GLY A 149 -1.67 10.23 16.83
CA GLY A 149 -2.61 9.89 17.90
C GLY A 149 -2.07 10.24 19.28
N LEU A 150 -0.81 9.90 19.56
CA LEU A 150 -0.13 10.26 20.82
C LEU A 150 -0.05 11.79 21.01
N PHE A 151 0.25 12.53 19.95
CA PHE A 151 0.21 14.00 20.01
C PHE A 151 -1.18 14.50 20.42
N GLY A 152 -2.25 13.89 19.89
CA GLY A 152 -3.62 14.20 20.28
C GLY A 152 -3.87 13.96 21.78
N THR A 153 -3.35 12.88 22.35
CA THR A 153 -3.49 12.63 23.82
C THR A 153 -2.72 13.63 24.64
N VAL A 154 -1.47 13.89 24.32
CA VAL A 154 -0.65 14.86 25.06
C VAL A 154 -1.32 16.24 25.07
N TRP A 155 -1.81 16.67 23.91
CA TRP A 155 -2.51 17.96 23.79
C TRP A 155 -3.80 17.99 24.62
N GLY A 156 -4.66 16.98 24.49
CA GLY A 156 -5.93 16.93 25.20
C GLY A 156 -5.78 16.88 26.73
N ILE A 157 -4.78 16.11 27.23
CA ILE A 157 -4.47 16.08 28.66
C ILE A 157 -3.97 17.44 29.12
N MET A 158 -3.08 18.08 28.36
CA MET A 158 -2.57 19.41 28.66
C MET A 158 -3.71 20.43 28.73
N ASP A 159 -4.65 20.42 27.81
CA ASP A 159 -5.79 21.33 27.78
C ASP A 159 -6.74 21.08 28.96
N SER A 160 -6.96 19.81 29.34
CA SER A 160 -7.73 19.42 30.54
C SER A 160 -7.12 19.97 31.82
N PHE A 161 -5.81 19.91 31.98
CA PHE A 161 -5.12 20.51 33.14
C PHE A 161 -5.18 22.04 33.14
N ARG A 162 -5.10 22.65 31.98
CA ARG A 162 -5.27 24.10 31.83
C ARG A 162 -6.67 24.55 32.30
N GLU A 163 -7.73 23.78 31.96
CA GLU A 163 -9.08 24.06 32.46
C GLU A 163 -9.18 24.03 34.00
N ILE A 164 -8.50 23.10 34.68
CA ILE A 164 -8.43 23.10 36.15
C ILE A 164 -7.87 24.43 36.64
N GLY A 165 -6.77 24.88 36.06
CA GLY A 165 -6.12 26.14 36.45
C GLY A 165 -7.03 27.36 36.29
N VAL A 166 -7.83 27.40 35.21
CA VAL A 166 -8.76 28.52 34.93
C VAL A 166 -9.98 28.47 35.82
N ARG A 167 -10.55 27.29 36.08
CA ARG A 167 -11.78 27.15 36.89
C ARG A 167 -11.52 27.08 38.41
N GLY A 168 -10.27 26.89 38.82
CA GLY A 168 -9.90 26.81 40.24
C GLY A 168 -10.51 25.60 40.97
N THR A 169 -10.99 24.58 40.26
CA THR A 169 -11.60 23.38 40.87
C THR A 169 -10.91 22.13 40.36
N THR A 170 -10.57 21.22 41.28
CA THR A 170 -9.94 19.92 40.96
C THR A 170 -10.98 18.80 40.72
N SER A 171 -12.21 19.14 40.33
CA SER A 171 -13.27 18.16 40.13
C SER A 171 -12.96 17.27 38.92
N LEU A 172 -12.97 15.96 39.14
CA LEU A 172 -12.78 14.95 38.10
C LEU A 172 -13.82 15.09 36.95
N ALA A 173 -15.00 15.57 37.28
CA ALA A 173 -16.06 15.80 36.29
C ALA A 173 -15.71 16.87 35.25
N VAL A 174 -14.77 17.76 35.57
CA VAL A 174 -14.32 18.81 34.62
C VAL A 174 -13.32 18.27 33.61
N VAL A 175 -12.46 17.34 34.00
CA VAL A 175 -11.34 16.86 33.15
C VAL A 175 -11.61 15.55 32.45
N ALA A 176 -12.54 14.72 32.99
CA ALA A 176 -12.83 13.40 32.45
C ALA A 176 -13.24 13.42 30.93
N PRO A 177 -14.06 14.38 30.45
CA PRO A 177 -14.39 14.46 29.04
C PRO A 177 -13.14 14.68 28.16
N GLY A 178 -12.29 15.66 28.49
CA GLY A 178 -11.09 16.00 27.70
C GLY A 178 -10.05 14.86 27.70
N ILE A 179 -9.88 14.15 28.81
CA ILE A 179 -9.03 12.96 28.87
C ILE A 179 -9.62 11.82 28.01
N SER A 180 -10.93 11.60 28.05
CA SER A 180 -11.59 10.59 27.22
C SER A 180 -11.40 10.89 25.74
N GLU A 181 -11.61 12.12 25.31
CA GLU A 181 -11.38 12.58 23.93
C GLU A 181 -9.92 12.37 23.48
N ALA A 182 -8.98 12.69 24.38
CA ALA A 182 -7.56 12.48 24.14
C ALA A 182 -7.25 10.99 23.86
N LEU A 183 -7.76 10.07 24.68
CA LEU A 183 -7.56 8.63 24.52
C LEU A 183 -8.13 8.10 23.20
N ILE A 184 -9.25 8.66 22.72
CA ILE A 184 -9.83 8.32 21.43
C ILE A 184 -8.87 8.66 20.28
N ALA A 185 -8.15 9.79 20.36
CA ALA A 185 -7.18 10.15 19.34
C ALA A 185 -6.07 9.10 19.19
N THR A 186 -5.53 8.58 20.30
CA THR A 186 -4.54 7.50 20.23
C THR A 186 -5.13 6.20 19.72
N ALA A 187 -6.34 5.84 20.14
CA ALA A 187 -7.01 4.65 19.63
C ALA A 187 -7.22 4.72 18.09
N LEU A 188 -7.61 5.88 17.56
CA LEU A 188 -7.73 6.11 16.11
C LEU A 188 -6.38 6.08 15.40
N GLY A 189 -5.32 6.59 16.01
CA GLY A 189 -3.97 6.50 15.49
C GLY A 189 -3.52 5.05 15.31
N LEU A 190 -3.73 4.22 16.33
CA LEU A 190 -3.44 2.78 16.26
C LEU A 190 -4.33 2.04 15.26
N ALA A 191 -5.64 2.33 15.26
CA ALA A 191 -6.57 1.74 14.30
C ALA A 191 -6.23 2.05 12.83
N THR A 192 -5.62 3.22 12.58
CA THR A 192 -5.13 3.61 11.25
C THR A 192 -3.80 2.92 10.91
N ALA A 193 -2.89 2.81 11.86
CA ALA A 193 -1.55 2.27 11.65
C ALA A 193 -1.54 0.75 11.44
N ILE A 194 -2.32 0.00 12.23
CA ILE A 194 -2.30 -1.47 12.22
C ILE A 194 -2.63 -2.05 10.84
N PRO A 195 -3.73 -1.67 10.16
CA PRO A 195 -3.99 -2.15 8.80
C PRO A 195 -2.91 -1.74 7.80
N ALA A 196 -2.35 -0.54 7.95
CA ALA A 196 -1.32 -0.03 7.04
C ALA A 196 -0.02 -0.85 7.13
N VAL A 197 0.46 -1.17 8.34
CA VAL A 197 1.68 -1.98 8.52
C VAL A 197 1.49 -3.42 8.05
N LEU A 198 0.34 -4.02 8.34
CA LEU A 198 0.04 -5.39 7.90
C LEU A 198 0.00 -5.46 6.36
N ALA A 199 -0.68 -4.51 5.73
CA ALA A 199 -0.78 -4.44 4.28
C ALA A 199 0.58 -4.16 3.63
N TYR A 200 1.37 -3.24 4.15
CA TYR A 200 2.72 -2.94 3.67
C TYR A 200 3.60 -4.19 3.64
N ASN A 201 3.70 -4.89 4.77
CA ASN A 201 4.51 -6.10 4.88
C ASN A 201 4.01 -7.23 3.95
N TYR A 202 2.69 -7.39 3.83
CA TYR A 202 2.09 -8.35 2.92
C TYR A 202 2.45 -8.06 1.46
N PHE A 203 2.31 -6.81 1.01
CA PHE A 203 2.65 -6.43 -0.36
C PHE A 203 4.14 -6.49 -0.64
N LEU A 204 4.99 -6.15 0.32
CA LEU A 204 6.44 -6.28 0.16
C LEU A 204 6.86 -7.74 -0.06
N GLY A 205 6.25 -8.67 0.67
CA GLY A 205 6.47 -10.11 0.45
C GLY A 205 5.98 -10.58 -0.93
N ARG A 206 4.84 -10.06 -1.41
CA ARG A 206 4.33 -10.36 -2.76
C ARG A 206 5.23 -9.78 -3.85
N LEU A 207 5.72 -8.54 -3.67
CA LEU A 207 6.63 -7.88 -4.59
C LEU A 207 7.89 -8.72 -4.82
N LYS A 208 8.51 -9.20 -3.74
CA LYS A 208 9.69 -10.08 -3.84
C LYS A 208 9.40 -11.35 -4.65
N ARG A 209 8.23 -11.97 -4.45
CA ARG A 209 7.85 -13.17 -5.23
C ARG A 209 7.61 -12.87 -6.71
N ILE A 210 6.98 -11.74 -7.03
CA ILE A 210 6.76 -11.33 -8.42
C ILE A 210 8.08 -11.01 -9.11
N ASN A 211 9.00 -10.31 -8.43
CA ASN A 211 10.32 -10.01 -8.96
C ASN A 211 11.08 -11.31 -9.28
N SER A 212 11.10 -12.27 -8.37
CA SER A 212 11.72 -13.58 -8.64
C SER A 212 11.06 -14.31 -9.82
N LYS A 213 9.73 -14.21 -9.99
CA LYS A 213 9.06 -14.78 -11.18
C LYS A 213 9.46 -14.04 -12.46
N MET A 214 9.64 -12.69 -12.44
CA MET A 214 10.10 -11.92 -13.59
C MET A 214 11.55 -12.23 -13.94
N ASP A 215 12.43 -12.40 -12.95
CA ASP A 215 13.82 -12.82 -13.17
C ASP A 215 13.87 -14.20 -13.82
N ASN A 216 13.09 -15.17 -13.31
CA ASN A 216 12.99 -16.50 -13.93
C ASN A 216 12.45 -16.42 -15.37
N ALA A 217 11.44 -15.60 -15.60
CA ALA A 217 10.90 -15.37 -16.94
C ALA A 217 11.96 -14.80 -17.89
N SER A 218 12.79 -13.87 -17.41
CA SER A 218 13.91 -13.30 -18.17
C SER A 218 14.93 -14.37 -18.55
N MET A 219 15.28 -15.27 -17.64
CA MET A 219 16.17 -16.40 -17.94
C MET A 219 15.58 -17.33 -19.00
N TYR A 220 14.27 -17.63 -18.93
CA TYR A 220 13.61 -18.44 -19.98
C TYR A 220 13.66 -17.76 -21.35
N VAL A 221 13.45 -16.43 -21.40
CA VAL A 221 13.54 -15.66 -22.64
C VAL A 221 14.95 -15.74 -23.23
N LEU A 222 16.00 -15.60 -22.41
CA LEU A 222 17.41 -15.70 -22.84
C LEU A 222 17.71 -17.11 -23.36
N ASN A 223 17.29 -18.16 -22.65
CA ASN A 223 17.54 -19.56 -23.06
C ASN A 223 16.88 -19.91 -24.42
N ILE A 224 15.75 -19.28 -24.77
CA ILE A 224 15.12 -19.47 -26.09
C ILE A 224 15.92 -18.77 -27.19
N LEU A 225 16.65 -17.70 -26.87
CA LEU A 225 17.44 -16.94 -27.84
C LEU A 225 18.80 -17.60 -28.13
N GLU A 226 19.32 -18.40 -27.19
CA GLU A 226 20.60 -19.12 -27.35
C GLU A 226 20.46 -20.43 -28.15
N LYS A 227 19.22 -20.92 -28.34
CA LYS A 227 18.92 -22.13 -29.16
C LYS A 227 18.75 -21.77 -30.64
#